data_2378d044e6faf83315b8fdab2ac6373d
#
_entry.id   2378d044e6faf83315b8fdab2ac6373d
#
_cell.length_a   1.000
_cell.length_b   1.000
_cell.length_c   1.000
_cell.angle_alpha   90.00
_cell.angle_beta   90.00
_cell.angle_gamma   90.00
#
_symmetry.space_group_name_H-M   'P 1'
#
loop_
_entity.id
_entity.type
_entity.pdbx_description
1 polymer ?
#
loop_
_entity_poly.entity_id
_entity_poly.type
_entity_poly.pdbx_seq_one_letter_code
_entity_poly.pdbx_strand_id
1 'polypeptide(L)'
;GYADLSDFFYVWLRRSLRPLYPQLFAAMAVPKAEELVATPYRYGGKEAAERFFLDGMTAAMHRLAVQAHPAFPVTIYYAFKQSETRDDATASTGWETFLQAVISAGFAITGTWPMRTENASRMIGQGTNALASSVVLVCRPRAVDAPTASRRDFLRELKATLPEALEAM
;
A
#
# COMPACT_ATOMS: atom_id res chain seq x y z
N GLY A 1 -10.27 -1.57 -6.09
CA GLY A 1 -9.55 -1.11 -7.26
C GLY A 1 -10.33 -0.16 -8.13
N TYR A 2 -9.61 0.55 -8.96
CA TYR A 2 -10.23 1.49 -9.90
C TYR A 2 -10.65 0.81 -11.21
N ALA A 3 -10.30 -0.45 -11.46
CA ALA A 3 -10.60 -1.13 -12.71
C ALA A 3 -12.10 -1.23 -13.02
N ASP A 4 -12.94 -1.46 -12.00
CA ASP A 4 -14.39 -1.49 -12.17
C ASP A 4 -14.95 -0.11 -12.54
N LEU A 5 -14.43 0.94 -11.92
CA LEU A 5 -14.81 2.33 -12.24
C LEU A 5 -14.27 2.74 -13.61
N SER A 6 -13.10 2.25 -13.98
CA SER A 6 -12.44 2.56 -15.25
C SER A 6 -13.18 1.98 -16.46
N ASP A 7 -14.01 0.96 -16.30
CA ASP A 7 -14.82 0.40 -17.38
C ASP A 7 -15.73 1.47 -18.02
N PHE A 8 -16.24 2.40 -17.22
CA PHE A 8 -17.05 3.50 -17.72
C PHE A 8 -16.28 4.36 -18.74
N PHE A 9 -15.03 4.70 -18.42
CA PHE A 9 -14.19 5.50 -19.32
C PHE A 9 -13.66 4.67 -20.49
N TYR A 10 -13.35 3.40 -20.23
CA TYR A 10 -12.79 2.47 -21.22
C TYR A 10 -13.74 2.26 -22.42
N VAL A 11 -15.05 2.17 -22.20
CA VAL A 11 -16.05 2.03 -23.26
C VAL A 11 -15.93 3.18 -24.28
N TRP A 12 -15.80 4.41 -23.82
CA TRP A 12 -15.66 5.58 -24.68
C TRP A 12 -14.29 5.64 -25.35
N LEU A 13 -13.23 5.41 -24.60
CA LEU A 13 -11.87 5.39 -25.13
C LEU A 13 -11.71 4.29 -26.19
N ARG A 14 -12.26 3.13 -25.95
CA ARG A 14 -12.23 2.02 -26.89
C ARG A 14 -12.92 2.39 -28.20
N ARG A 15 -14.07 3.04 -28.14
CA ARG A 15 -14.81 3.47 -29.33
C ARG A 15 -14.03 4.49 -30.16
N SER A 16 -13.33 5.40 -29.49
CA SER A 16 -12.63 6.50 -30.15
C SER A 16 -11.21 6.12 -30.60
N LEU A 17 -10.48 5.33 -29.79
CA LEU A 17 -9.05 5.10 -29.98
C LEU A 17 -8.69 3.71 -30.51
N ARG A 18 -9.62 2.75 -30.51
CA ARG A 18 -9.34 1.38 -31.02
C ARG A 18 -8.79 1.36 -32.46
N PRO A 19 -9.26 2.21 -33.40
CA PRO A 19 -8.67 2.22 -34.74
C PRO A 19 -7.19 2.61 -34.77
N LEU A 20 -6.74 3.43 -33.80
CA LEU A 20 -5.37 3.91 -33.69
C LEU A 20 -4.50 2.95 -32.85
N TYR A 21 -5.09 2.36 -31.81
CA TYR A 21 -4.41 1.49 -30.83
C TYR A 21 -5.16 0.17 -30.64
N PRO A 22 -5.30 -0.68 -31.68
CA PRO A 22 -6.15 -1.87 -31.61
C PRO A 22 -5.73 -2.86 -30.53
N GLN A 23 -4.43 -2.96 -30.23
CA GLN A 23 -3.89 -3.88 -29.23
C GLN A 23 -4.25 -3.47 -27.80
N LEU A 24 -4.25 -2.16 -27.50
CA LEU A 24 -4.61 -1.63 -26.17
C LEU A 24 -6.11 -1.77 -25.90
N PHE A 25 -6.93 -1.78 -26.94
CA PHE A 25 -8.37 -1.81 -26.84
C PHE A 25 -8.96 -3.13 -27.39
N ALA A 26 -8.21 -4.21 -27.34
CA ALA A 26 -8.66 -5.53 -27.82
C ALA A 26 -9.75 -6.11 -26.92
N ALA A 27 -9.60 -5.99 -25.60
CA ALA A 27 -10.57 -6.49 -24.64
C ALA A 27 -11.88 -5.68 -24.63
N MET A 28 -12.96 -6.28 -24.11
CA MET A 28 -14.26 -5.61 -23.97
C MET A 28 -14.32 -4.68 -22.75
N ALA A 29 -13.57 -5.00 -21.72
CA ALA A 29 -13.49 -4.26 -20.47
C ALA A 29 -12.03 -4.14 -20.01
N VAL A 30 -11.78 -3.29 -19.03
CA VAL A 30 -10.45 -3.15 -18.41
C VAL A 30 -10.03 -4.49 -17.79
N PRO A 31 -8.79 -4.94 -18.03
CA PRO A 31 -8.26 -6.15 -17.37
C PRO A 31 -8.30 -6.01 -15.85
N LYS A 32 -8.81 -7.03 -15.16
CA LYS A 32 -9.01 -7.00 -13.70
C LYS A 32 -8.28 -8.12 -12.97
N ALA A 33 -7.93 -9.19 -13.67
CA ALA A 33 -7.30 -10.37 -13.05
C ALA A 33 -5.94 -10.08 -12.44
N GLU A 34 -5.21 -9.13 -13.02
CA GLU A 34 -3.86 -8.74 -12.61
C GLU A 34 -3.84 -7.53 -11.65
N GLU A 35 -5.00 -6.93 -11.37
CA GLU A 35 -5.11 -5.82 -10.46
C GLU A 35 -4.87 -6.28 -9.01
N LEU A 36 -3.85 -5.72 -8.36
CA LEU A 36 -3.52 -6.05 -6.98
C LEU A 36 -4.50 -5.37 -6.03
N VAL A 37 -5.61 -6.02 -5.77
CA VAL A 37 -6.64 -5.59 -4.81
C VAL A 37 -7.03 -6.76 -3.92
N ALA A 38 -7.20 -6.50 -2.63
CA ALA A 38 -7.68 -7.49 -1.67
C ALA A 38 -9.22 -7.54 -1.64
N THR A 39 -9.86 -7.85 -2.76
CA THR A 39 -11.32 -7.87 -2.89
C THR A 39 -11.84 -9.30 -2.80
N PRO A 40 -12.52 -9.70 -1.69
CA PRO A 40 -12.88 -11.09 -1.41
C PRO A 40 -13.68 -11.79 -2.53
N TYR A 41 -14.63 -11.09 -3.14
CA TYR A 41 -15.48 -11.70 -4.19
C TYR A 41 -14.71 -12.11 -5.45
N ARG A 42 -13.52 -11.52 -5.71
CA ARG A 42 -12.70 -11.89 -6.87
C ARG A 42 -11.87 -13.16 -6.65
N TYR A 43 -11.59 -13.50 -5.39
CA TYR A 43 -10.61 -14.54 -5.03
C TYR A 43 -11.22 -15.66 -4.18
N GLY A 44 -12.54 -15.71 -4.05
CA GLY A 44 -13.24 -16.78 -3.32
C GLY A 44 -13.20 -16.65 -1.79
N GLY A 45 -12.82 -15.49 -1.27
CA GLY A 45 -12.85 -15.21 0.16
C GLY A 45 -11.78 -14.23 0.61
N LYS A 46 -11.90 -13.78 1.88
CA LYS A 46 -11.03 -12.76 2.47
C LYS A 46 -9.57 -13.22 2.51
N GLU A 47 -9.31 -14.40 3.04
CA GLU A 47 -7.93 -14.93 3.19
C GLU A 47 -7.21 -15.12 1.85
N ALA A 48 -7.94 -15.61 0.83
CA ALA A 48 -7.38 -15.78 -0.51
C ALA A 48 -7.07 -14.43 -1.16
N ALA A 49 -7.93 -13.43 -0.97
CA ALA A 49 -7.72 -12.08 -1.47
C ALA A 49 -6.51 -11.38 -0.80
N GLU A 50 -6.37 -11.53 0.51
CA GLU A 50 -5.23 -11.00 1.27
C GLU A 50 -3.92 -11.65 0.83
N ARG A 51 -3.91 -12.97 0.65
CA ARG A 51 -2.74 -13.70 0.16
C ARG A 51 -2.35 -13.26 -1.25
N PHE A 52 -3.30 -13.18 -2.17
CA PHE A 52 -3.05 -12.69 -3.52
C PHE A 52 -2.43 -11.29 -3.52
N PHE A 53 -2.99 -10.39 -2.71
CA PHE A 53 -2.47 -9.03 -2.57
C PHE A 53 -1.05 -9.02 -1.99
N LEU A 54 -0.80 -9.78 -0.92
CA LEU A 54 0.50 -9.87 -0.28
C LEU A 54 1.57 -10.41 -1.23
N ASP A 55 1.28 -11.51 -1.91
CA ASP A 55 2.20 -12.17 -2.83
C ASP A 55 2.55 -11.26 -4.01
N GLY A 56 1.55 -10.65 -4.64
CA GLY A 56 1.73 -9.75 -5.76
C GLY A 56 2.45 -8.46 -5.36
N MET A 57 2.11 -7.88 -4.21
CA MET A 57 2.77 -6.68 -3.70
C MET A 57 4.22 -6.97 -3.30
N THR A 58 4.49 -8.12 -2.69
CA THR A 58 5.86 -8.55 -2.36
C THR A 58 6.70 -8.72 -3.63
N ALA A 59 6.15 -9.33 -4.67
CA ALA A 59 6.83 -9.48 -5.95
C ALA A 59 7.13 -8.11 -6.61
N ALA A 60 6.18 -7.17 -6.56
CA ALA A 60 6.38 -5.82 -7.06
C ALA A 60 7.46 -5.06 -6.30
N MET A 61 7.42 -5.13 -4.97
CA MET A 61 8.42 -4.49 -4.10
C MET A 61 9.81 -5.13 -4.28
N HIS A 62 9.86 -6.44 -4.48
CA HIS A 62 11.14 -7.12 -4.76
C HIS A 62 11.77 -6.66 -6.07
N ARG A 63 11.00 -6.53 -7.14
CA ARG A 63 11.49 -5.97 -8.41
C ARG A 63 11.99 -4.55 -8.23
N LEU A 64 11.28 -3.74 -7.45
CA LEU A 64 11.69 -2.38 -7.13
C LEU A 64 13.03 -2.38 -6.35
N ALA A 65 13.19 -3.26 -5.35
CA ALA A 65 14.41 -3.38 -4.57
C ALA A 65 15.63 -3.77 -5.42
N VAL A 66 15.43 -4.71 -6.37
CA VAL A 66 16.50 -5.17 -7.27
C VAL A 66 16.91 -4.08 -8.27
N GLN A 67 15.97 -3.24 -8.70
CA GLN A 67 16.22 -2.17 -9.67
C GLN A 67 16.59 -0.83 -9.03
N ALA A 68 16.40 -0.69 -7.72
CA ALA A 68 16.69 0.53 -7.00
C ALA A 68 18.19 0.87 -7.01
N HIS A 69 18.50 2.12 -7.25
CA HIS A 69 19.89 2.57 -7.19
C HIS A 69 20.34 2.66 -5.72
N PRO A 70 21.48 2.05 -5.33
CA PRO A 70 21.86 1.95 -3.91
C PRO A 70 22.15 3.28 -3.23
N ALA A 71 22.56 4.30 -3.99
CA ALA A 71 22.87 5.63 -3.44
C ALA A 71 21.62 6.47 -3.14
N PHE A 72 20.46 6.14 -3.72
CA PHE A 72 19.23 6.92 -3.55
C PHE A 72 18.16 6.15 -2.80
N PRO A 73 17.37 6.82 -1.94
CA PRO A 73 16.22 6.18 -1.32
C PRO A 73 15.10 5.97 -2.34
N VAL A 74 14.32 4.93 -2.12
CA VAL A 74 13.04 4.73 -2.78
C VAL A 74 11.97 5.35 -1.91
N THR A 75 11.12 6.21 -2.46
CA THR A 75 9.98 6.80 -1.77
C THR A 75 8.70 6.15 -2.24
N ILE A 76 7.89 5.68 -1.28
CA ILE A 76 6.61 5.02 -1.54
C ILE A 76 5.51 5.86 -0.91
N TYR A 77 4.58 6.32 -1.73
CA TYR A 77 3.39 7.06 -1.27
C TYR A 77 2.25 6.06 -1.09
N TYR A 78 1.80 5.91 0.13
CA TYR A 78 0.72 5.00 0.47
C TYR A 78 -0.47 5.76 1.04
N ALA A 79 -1.63 5.65 0.39
CA ALA A 79 -2.87 6.21 0.90
C ALA A 79 -3.46 5.25 1.95
N PHE A 80 -3.46 5.68 3.20
CA PHE A 80 -3.97 4.91 4.32
C PHE A 80 -5.40 5.35 4.65
N LYS A 81 -6.34 4.41 4.63
CA LYS A 81 -7.68 4.60 5.13
C LYS A 81 -7.85 3.79 6.41
N GLN A 82 -7.95 4.46 7.52
CA GLN A 82 -8.37 3.82 8.76
C GLN A 82 -9.84 3.44 8.62
N SER A 83 -10.15 2.15 8.59
CA SER A 83 -11.53 1.69 8.57
C SER A 83 -12.14 1.94 9.95
N GLU A 84 -13.29 2.60 9.97
CA GLU A 84 -14.07 2.94 11.17
C GLU A 84 -14.88 1.75 11.70
N THR A 85 -14.37 0.57 11.67
CA THR A 85 -15.04 -0.54 12.32
C THR A 85 -14.73 -0.52 13.81
N ARG A 86 -15.77 -0.41 14.62
CA ARG A 86 -15.73 -0.45 16.09
C ARG A 86 -15.17 -1.75 16.68
N ASP A 87 -14.76 -2.69 15.85
CA ASP A 87 -14.02 -3.89 16.23
C ASP A 87 -12.52 -3.63 16.05
N ASP A 88 -11.86 -3.36 17.16
CA ASP A 88 -10.45 -2.99 17.31
C ASP A 88 -9.43 -3.94 16.68
N ALA A 89 -9.84 -5.09 16.17
CA ALA A 89 -8.94 -6.11 15.64
C ALA A 89 -8.72 -6.06 14.10
N THR A 90 -9.54 -5.30 13.35
CA THR A 90 -9.55 -5.41 11.87
C THR A 90 -9.01 -4.16 11.14
N ALA A 91 -8.73 -3.09 11.86
CA ALA A 91 -8.39 -1.79 11.25
C ALA A 91 -6.98 -1.73 10.63
N SER A 92 -6.09 -2.64 10.99
CA SER A 92 -4.67 -2.54 10.64
C SER A 92 -4.21 -3.49 9.53
N THR A 93 -5.02 -4.46 9.13
CA THR A 93 -4.61 -5.58 8.27
C THR A 93 -4.01 -5.14 6.92
N GLY A 94 -4.59 -4.14 6.27
CA GLY A 94 -4.09 -3.66 4.96
C GLY A 94 -2.75 -2.95 5.06
N TRP A 95 -2.56 -2.13 6.10
CA TRP A 95 -1.31 -1.44 6.36
C TRP A 95 -0.19 -2.38 6.77
N GLU A 96 -0.46 -3.28 7.70
CA GLU A 96 0.49 -4.29 8.15
C GLU A 96 0.92 -5.21 7.00
N THR A 97 -0.04 -5.68 6.19
CA THR A 97 0.24 -6.50 5.01
C THR A 97 1.13 -5.77 4.01
N PHE A 98 0.88 -4.47 3.79
CA PHE A 98 1.70 -3.67 2.91
C PHE A 98 3.13 -3.48 3.46
N LEU A 99 3.29 -3.13 4.74
CA LEU A 99 4.59 -3.00 5.38
C LEU A 99 5.35 -4.34 5.36
N GLN A 100 4.65 -5.45 5.61
CA GLN A 100 5.23 -6.78 5.52
C GLN A 100 5.77 -7.07 4.12
N ALA A 101 5.04 -6.68 3.06
CA ALA A 101 5.51 -6.84 1.69
C ALA A 101 6.79 -6.03 1.42
N VAL A 102 6.85 -4.78 1.88
CA VAL A 102 8.02 -3.90 1.73
C VAL A 102 9.25 -4.50 2.43
N ILE A 103 9.08 -4.95 3.68
CA ILE A 103 10.17 -5.54 4.48
C ILE A 103 10.61 -6.87 3.90
N SER A 104 9.67 -7.74 3.52
CA SER A 104 9.95 -9.06 2.93
C SER A 104 10.66 -8.95 1.57
N ALA A 105 10.43 -7.87 0.84
CA ALA A 105 11.12 -7.58 -0.41
C ALA A 105 12.60 -7.15 -0.24
N GLY A 106 13.06 -6.98 1.00
CA GLY A 106 14.44 -6.61 1.30
C GLY A 106 14.68 -5.09 1.48
N PHE A 107 13.63 -4.33 1.73
CA PHE A 107 13.77 -2.92 2.12
C PHE A 107 13.88 -2.74 3.64
N ALA A 108 14.67 -1.76 4.04
CA ALA A 108 14.61 -1.14 5.35
C ALA A 108 13.83 0.19 5.22
N ILE A 109 12.86 0.41 6.08
CA ILE A 109 12.15 1.69 6.17
C ILE A 109 12.97 2.59 7.07
N THR A 110 13.53 3.66 6.51
CA THR A 110 14.45 4.59 7.19
C THR A 110 13.79 5.89 7.61
N GLY A 111 12.57 6.14 7.17
CA GLY A 111 11.79 7.30 7.56
C GLY A 111 10.35 7.19 7.12
N THR A 112 9.47 7.89 7.82
CA THR A 112 8.05 7.98 7.51
C THR A 112 7.59 9.43 7.66
N TRP A 113 6.83 9.94 6.68
CA TRP A 113 6.27 11.27 6.75
C TRP A 113 4.77 11.22 6.48
N PRO A 114 3.95 11.51 7.49
CA PRO A 114 2.52 11.63 7.29
C PRO A 114 2.21 12.92 6.51
N MET A 115 1.35 12.81 5.51
CA MET A 115 0.91 13.93 4.69
C MET A 115 -0.61 14.01 4.69
N ARG A 116 -1.15 15.16 5.01
CA ARG A 116 -2.59 15.39 4.87
C ARG A 116 -2.91 15.59 3.39
N THR A 117 -3.54 14.61 2.77
CA THR A 117 -3.89 14.62 1.34
C THR A 117 -5.39 14.77 1.08
N GLU A 118 -6.21 14.68 2.11
CA GLU A 118 -7.66 14.79 2.00
C GLU A 118 -8.15 16.19 2.39
N ASN A 119 -9.11 16.68 1.60
CA ASN A 119 -9.72 18.00 1.85
C ASN A 119 -10.71 17.89 3.02
N ALA A 120 -10.64 18.82 3.98
CA ALA A 120 -11.50 18.87 5.15
C ALA A 120 -13.01 19.01 4.83
N SER A 121 -13.36 19.39 3.58
CA SER A 121 -14.73 19.55 3.12
C SER A 121 -15.39 18.25 2.63
N ARG A 122 -14.71 17.11 2.67
CA ARG A 122 -15.29 15.83 2.24
C ARG A 122 -16.36 15.38 3.21
N MET A 123 -17.64 15.27 2.77
CA MET A 123 -18.80 14.91 3.62
C MET A 123 -18.64 13.58 4.37
N ILE A 124 -17.83 12.66 3.86
CA ILE A 124 -17.57 11.34 4.49
C ILE A 124 -16.60 11.44 5.67
N GLY A 125 -15.91 12.57 5.86
CA GLY A 125 -14.94 12.79 6.93
C GLY A 125 -15.48 13.59 8.13
N GLN A 126 -16.71 14.08 8.07
CA GLN A 126 -17.28 14.86 9.17
C GLN A 126 -17.70 13.93 10.31
N GLY A 127 -17.06 14.10 11.47
CA GLY A 127 -17.38 13.34 12.69
C GLY A 127 -16.58 12.05 12.90
N THR A 128 -15.57 11.79 12.07
CA THR A 128 -14.69 10.66 12.24
C THR A 128 -13.25 11.12 12.54
N ASN A 129 -12.60 10.47 13.48
CA ASN A 129 -11.16 10.62 13.73
C ASN A 129 -10.31 9.98 12.62
N ALA A 130 -10.88 9.83 11.41
CA ALA A 130 -10.17 9.28 10.28
C ALA A 130 -9.04 10.24 9.90
N LEU A 131 -7.84 9.90 10.26
CA LEU A 131 -6.62 10.44 9.66
C LEU A 131 -6.63 10.03 8.19
N ALA A 132 -7.37 10.79 7.38
CA ALA A 132 -7.33 10.69 5.92
C ALA A 132 -6.00 11.26 5.45
N SER A 133 -4.95 10.49 5.65
CA SER A 133 -3.60 10.91 5.35
C SER A 133 -2.91 9.87 4.50
N SER A 134 -2.08 10.33 3.60
CA SER A 134 -1.08 9.50 2.95
C SER A 134 0.17 9.46 3.82
N VAL A 135 0.87 8.35 3.78
CA VAL A 135 2.18 8.20 4.41
C VAL A 135 3.23 8.05 3.32
N VAL A 136 4.27 8.86 3.38
CA VAL A 136 5.46 8.67 2.54
C VAL A 136 6.44 7.81 3.32
N LEU A 137 6.76 6.64 2.78
CA LEU A 137 7.81 5.77 3.30
C LEU A 137 9.11 6.07 2.56
N VAL A 138 10.19 6.25 3.29
CA VAL A 138 11.54 6.34 2.75
C VAL A 138 12.22 5.00 2.98
N CYS A 139 12.53 4.31 1.90
CA CYS A 139 13.03 2.95 1.92
C CYS A 139 14.44 2.89 1.31
N ARG A 140 15.29 2.04 1.85
CA ARG A 140 16.60 1.71 1.29
C ARG A 140 16.75 0.19 1.19
N PRO A 141 17.47 -0.33 0.20
CA PRO A 141 17.83 -1.75 0.19
C PRO A 141 18.52 -2.11 1.52
N ARG A 142 18.03 -3.17 2.15
CA ARG A 142 18.62 -3.68 3.39
C ARG A 142 19.92 -4.41 3.07
N ALA A 143 20.99 -4.09 3.77
CA ALA A 143 22.25 -4.78 3.64
C ALA A 143 22.09 -6.27 4.04
N VAL A 144 22.83 -7.15 3.37
CA VAL A 144 22.76 -8.61 3.63
C VAL A 144 23.22 -8.93 5.05
N ASP A 145 24.16 -8.16 5.56
CA ASP A 145 24.75 -8.26 6.90
C ASP A 145 24.05 -7.34 7.92
N ALA A 146 22.89 -6.79 7.59
CA ALA A 146 22.16 -5.91 8.48
C ALA A 146 21.88 -6.61 9.83
N PRO A 147 22.14 -5.94 10.95
CA PRO A 147 21.93 -6.52 12.26
C PRO A 147 20.48 -6.91 12.49
N THR A 148 20.27 -7.98 13.23
CA THR A 148 18.96 -8.44 13.67
C THR A 148 18.83 -8.23 15.17
N ALA A 149 17.64 -7.81 15.60
CA ALA A 149 17.30 -7.70 17.02
C ALA A 149 16.37 -8.84 17.43
N SER A 150 16.51 -9.31 18.68
CA SER A 150 15.50 -10.19 19.23
C SER A 150 14.19 -9.42 19.48
N ARG A 151 13.04 -10.13 19.49
CA ARG A 151 11.75 -9.49 19.84
C ARG A 151 11.82 -8.78 21.20
N ARG A 152 12.56 -9.35 22.15
CA ARG A 152 12.74 -8.75 23.49
C ARG A 152 13.49 -7.44 23.43
N ASP A 153 14.57 -7.39 22.66
CA ASP A 153 15.39 -6.17 22.51
C ASP A 153 14.62 -5.10 21.76
N PHE A 154 13.91 -5.47 20.70
CA PHE A 154 13.03 -4.56 19.97
C PHE A 154 11.96 -3.93 20.88
N LEU A 155 11.26 -4.73 21.69
CA LEU A 155 10.23 -4.23 22.60
C LEU A 155 10.82 -3.34 23.72
N ARG A 156 12.04 -3.63 24.17
CA ARG A 156 12.74 -2.78 25.14
C ARG A 156 13.07 -1.43 24.55
N GLU A 157 13.63 -1.40 23.37
CA GLU A 157 13.97 -0.18 22.65
C GLU A 157 12.73 0.65 22.31
N LEU A 158 11.69 0.01 21.80
CA LEU A 158 10.43 0.66 21.49
C LEU A 158 9.81 1.34 22.73
N LYS A 159 9.82 0.68 23.89
CA LYS A 159 9.32 1.26 25.14
C LYS A 159 10.15 2.45 25.63
N ALA A 160 11.43 2.46 25.31
CA ALA A 160 12.33 3.56 25.71
C ALA A 160 12.15 4.79 24.81
N THR A 161 11.94 4.59 23.52
CA THR A 161 11.93 5.67 22.51
C THR A 161 10.54 6.20 22.17
N LEU A 162 9.51 5.35 22.27
CA LEU A 162 8.14 5.71 21.86
C LEU A 162 7.54 6.91 22.62
N PRO A 163 7.71 7.07 23.95
CA PRO A 163 7.16 8.20 24.68
C PRO A 163 7.67 9.54 24.14
N GLU A 164 8.97 9.66 23.95
CA GLU A 164 9.61 10.88 23.43
C GLU A 164 9.16 11.18 21.99
N ALA A 165 9.03 10.14 21.14
CA ALA A 165 8.56 10.30 19.79
C ALA A 165 7.09 10.77 19.72
N LEU A 166 6.24 10.32 20.65
CA LEU A 166 4.84 10.74 20.73
C LEU A 166 4.68 12.18 21.26
N GLU A 167 5.56 12.61 22.17
CA GLU A 167 5.57 14.00 22.67
C GLU A 167 6.04 15.00 21.59
N ALA A 168 6.87 14.55 20.65
CA ALA A 168 7.39 15.37 19.56
C ALA A 168 6.41 15.50 18.36
N MET A 169 5.32 14.77 18.34
CA MET A 169 4.27 14.79 17.28
C MET A 169 3.15 15.78 17.60
#